data_cc8dfbb09f19396878b9754a21707ed9
#
_entry.id   cc8dfbb09f19396878b9754a21707ed9
#
_cell.length_a   1.000
_cell.length_b   1.000
_cell.length_c   1.000
_cell.angle_alpha   90.00
_cell.angle_beta   90.00
_cell.angle_gamma   90.00
#
_symmetry.space_group_name_H-M   'P 1'
#
loop_
_entity.id
_entity.type
_entity.pdbx_description
1 polymer ?
#
loop_
_entity_poly.entity_id
_entity_poly.type
_entity_poly.pdbx_seq_one_letter_code
_entity_poly.pdbx_strand_id
1 'polypeptide(L)'
;LKQLTPKPANALASNRVPPVNPDIVVEWIDNRYEVRLLRSMRDRLFVNPIYRKLLEDKKVKGKERQFMRDKVQSARTFIEFIVQREIITEKIARHIVDCQKEFFEKGIQGLKALTMTEVARQIGVDPATVSRAVRGRYVQTPRGIFALRYFFSEGLPSNHSGGGEVASEGLRAMIREMIDKEDKRNPLDDGAIARLLLKDQGVKVARRTVREYRTKMTIGKASQRKLF
;
A
#
# COMPACT_ATOMS: atom_id res chain seq x y z
N LEU A 1 38.61 26.79 9.21
CA LEU A 1 39.05 25.79 8.19
C LEU A 1 38.66 24.35 8.53
N LYS A 2 38.31 23.99 9.80
CA LYS A 2 37.93 22.63 10.18
C LYS A 2 36.49 22.22 9.79
N GLN A 3 35.69 23.11 9.23
CA GLN A 3 34.27 22.82 8.84
C GLN A 3 34.09 22.70 7.31
N LEU A 4 35.14 22.83 6.52
CA LEU A 4 35.06 22.67 5.09
C LEU A 4 35.24 21.20 4.71
N THR A 5 34.17 20.57 4.21
CA THR A 5 34.24 19.21 3.66
C THR A 5 34.87 19.26 2.27
N PRO A 6 35.94 18.45 1.98
CA PRO A 6 36.61 18.43 0.69
C PRO A 6 35.71 17.97 -0.47
N LYS A 7 34.51 17.49 -0.20
CA LYS A 7 33.53 17.07 -1.19
C LYS A 7 32.14 17.67 -0.87
N PRO A 8 31.88 18.95 -1.13
CA PRO A 8 30.61 19.60 -0.82
C PRO A 8 29.42 18.98 -1.54
N ALA A 9 29.64 18.37 -2.71
CA ALA A 9 28.62 17.66 -3.47
C ALA A 9 28.13 16.34 -2.81
N ASN A 10 28.88 15.76 -1.86
CA ASN A 10 28.44 14.56 -1.14
C ASN A 10 27.17 14.80 -0.30
N ALA A 11 26.98 16.00 0.22
CA ALA A 11 25.78 16.38 0.94
C ALA A 11 24.54 16.43 0.02
N LEU A 12 24.73 16.77 -1.25
CA LEU A 12 23.68 16.78 -2.27
C LEU A 12 23.45 15.38 -2.90
N ALA A 13 24.50 14.56 -2.96
CA ALA A 13 24.42 13.21 -3.53
C ALA A 13 23.77 12.18 -2.59
N SER A 14 23.82 12.41 -1.26
CA SER A 14 23.27 11.48 -0.26
C SER A 14 21.74 11.41 -0.22
N ASN A 15 21.03 12.32 -0.89
CA ASN A 15 19.56 12.37 -0.91
C ASN A 15 18.93 11.81 -2.20
N ARG A 16 19.65 11.05 -3.01
CA ARG A 16 19.02 10.31 -4.11
C ARG A 16 18.25 9.12 -3.53
N VAL A 17 16.99 9.34 -3.26
CA VAL A 17 16.06 8.23 -2.98
C VAL A 17 16.11 7.28 -4.19
N PRO A 18 16.46 6.00 -4.00
CA PRO A 18 16.52 5.07 -5.11
C PRO A 18 15.16 5.00 -5.80
N PRO A 19 15.10 4.93 -7.15
CA PRO A 19 13.84 4.84 -7.86
C PRO A 19 13.09 3.58 -7.43
N VAL A 20 11.85 3.76 -7.00
CA VAL A 20 10.99 2.65 -6.63
C VAL A 20 10.39 2.06 -7.89
N ASN A 21 10.69 0.78 -8.16
CA ASN A 21 10.07 0.04 -9.25
C ASN A 21 8.76 -0.57 -8.77
N PRO A 22 7.61 -0.24 -9.35
CA PRO A 22 6.34 -0.83 -8.98
C PRO A 22 6.26 -2.31 -9.39
N ASP A 23 5.56 -3.11 -8.60
CA ASP A 23 5.26 -4.51 -8.89
C ASP A 23 3.92 -4.65 -9.63
N ILE A 24 3.02 -3.70 -9.40
CA ILE A 24 1.64 -3.70 -9.85
C ILE A 24 1.34 -2.37 -10.53
N VAL A 25 0.55 -2.40 -11.58
CA VAL A 25 0.00 -1.21 -12.24
C VAL A 25 -1.52 -1.26 -12.18
N VAL A 26 -2.11 -0.11 -11.87
CA VAL A 26 -3.55 0.15 -11.94
C VAL A 26 -3.78 1.19 -13.01
N GLU A 27 -4.51 0.81 -14.05
CA GLU A 27 -4.82 1.67 -15.19
C GLU A 27 -6.34 1.79 -15.34
N TRP A 28 -6.79 2.93 -15.86
CA TRP A 28 -8.19 3.14 -16.21
C TRP A 28 -8.43 2.73 -17.65
N ILE A 29 -9.13 1.60 -17.88
CA ILE A 29 -9.39 1.02 -19.21
C ILE A 29 -10.88 0.69 -19.26
N ASP A 30 -11.54 1.01 -20.36
CA ASP A 30 -12.94 0.68 -20.63
C ASP A 30 -13.90 0.99 -19.44
N ASN A 31 -13.75 2.18 -18.87
CA ASN A 31 -14.55 2.68 -17.74
C ASN A 31 -14.42 1.86 -16.44
N ARG A 32 -13.29 1.18 -16.27
CA ARG A 32 -12.96 0.44 -15.05
C ARG A 32 -11.46 0.49 -14.74
N TYR A 33 -11.13 0.30 -13.46
CA TYR A 33 -9.73 0.15 -13.06
C TYR A 33 -9.27 -1.29 -13.32
N GLU A 34 -8.25 -1.45 -14.14
CA GLU A 34 -7.59 -2.74 -14.38
C GLU A 34 -6.29 -2.84 -13.59
N VAL A 35 -6.06 -4.04 -13.03
CA VAL A 35 -4.88 -4.37 -12.23
C VAL A 35 -4.02 -5.37 -12.99
N ARG A 36 -2.76 -5.03 -13.22
CA ARG A 36 -1.77 -5.92 -13.86
C ARG A 36 -0.50 -6.03 -13.02
N LEU A 37 0.06 -7.24 -12.94
CA LEU A 37 1.38 -7.48 -12.39
C LEU A 37 2.44 -7.18 -13.47
N LEU A 38 3.41 -6.30 -13.16
CA LEU A 38 4.47 -5.93 -14.12
C LEU A 38 5.53 -7.02 -14.27
N ARG A 39 5.74 -7.83 -13.24
CA ARG A 39 6.80 -8.84 -13.20
C ARG A 39 6.23 -10.20 -12.86
N SER A 40 5.30 -10.69 -13.72
CA SER A 40 4.81 -12.06 -13.57
C SER A 40 5.89 -13.07 -13.95
N MET A 41 6.02 -14.11 -13.12
CA MET A 41 6.87 -15.27 -13.38
C MET A 41 6.08 -16.47 -13.91
N ARG A 42 4.75 -16.35 -14.04
CA ARG A 42 3.86 -17.47 -14.43
C ARG A 42 4.30 -18.16 -15.73
N ASP A 43 4.61 -17.35 -16.75
CA ASP A 43 4.96 -17.84 -18.07
C ASP A 43 6.47 -18.01 -18.29
N ARG A 44 7.28 -17.63 -17.29
CA ARG A 44 8.75 -17.64 -17.38
C ARG A 44 9.40 -18.82 -16.70
N LEU A 45 8.71 -19.47 -15.76
CA LEU A 45 9.22 -20.58 -14.98
C LEU A 45 8.63 -21.90 -15.49
N PHE A 46 9.47 -22.80 -15.90
CA PHE A 46 9.10 -24.13 -16.32
C PHE A 46 10.18 -25.16 -15.96
N VAL A 47 9.77 -26.40 -15.78
CA VAL A 47 10.71 -27.49 -15.62
C VAL A 47 11.26 -27.88 -16.98
N ASN A 48 12.58 -27.87 -17.14
CA ASN A 48 13.24 -28.19 -18.40
C ASN A 48 12.72 -29.52 -18.99
N PRO A 49 12.25 -29.51 -20.24
CA PRO A 49 11.68 -30.69 -20.89
C PRO A 49 12.61 -31.89 -20.98
N ILE A 50 13.94 -31.66 -20.97
CA ILE A 50 14.95 -32.72 -20.99
C ILE A 50 14.77 -33.65 -19.79
N TYR A 51 14.58 -33.12 -18.58
CA TYR A 51 14.38 -33.95 -17.38
C TYR A 51 13.07 -34.74 -17.43
N ARG A 52 12.04 -34.26 -18.10
CA ARG A 52 10.80 -35.05 -18.33
C ARG A 52 11.07 -36.21 -19.24
N LYS A 53 11.78 -35.99 -20.36
CA LYS A 53 12.17 -37.05 -21.30
C LYS A 53 13.07 -38.11 -20.65
N LEU A 54 14.05 -37.69 -19.83
CA LEU A 54 14.90 -38.59 -19.07
C LEU A 54 14.14 -39.46 -18.06
N LEU A 55 13.07 -38.94 -17.46
CA LEU A 55 12.21 -39.73 -16.57
C LEU A 55 11.35 -40.75 -17.32
N GLU A 56 11.03 -40.49 -18.59
CA GLU A 56 10.31 -41.43 -19.49
C GLU A 56 11.24 -42.50 -20.05
N ASP A 57 12.55 -42.24 -20.11
CA ASP A 57 13.55 -43.21 -20.61
C ASP A 57 13.66 -44.41 -19.66
N LYS A 58 13.42 -45.59 -20.22
CA LYS A 58 13.53 -46.88 -19.50
C LYS A 58 14.96 -47.26 -19.09
N LYS A 59 15.97 -46.59 -19.66
CA LYS A 59 17.37 -46.81 -19.35
C LYS A 59 17.80 -46.31 -17.99
N VAL A 60 17.14 -45.23 -17.51
CA VAL A 60 17.38 -44.65 -16.19
C VAL A 60 16.61 -45.46 -15.14
N LYS A 61 17.32 -46.15 -14.27
CA LYS A 61 16.72 -47.05 -13.26
C LYS A 61 17.28 -46.76 -11.85
N GLY A 62 16.58 -47.26 -10.84
CA GLY A 62 17.05 -47.26 -9.46
C GLY A 62 17.10 -45.85 -8.82
N LYS A 63 18.16 -45.61 -8.06
CA LYS A 63 18.37 -44.41 -7.27
C LYS A 63 18.41 -43.13 -8.11
N GLU A 64 18.97 -43.19 -9.32
CA GLU A 64 19.07 -42.02 -10.22
C GLU A 64 17.68 -41.54 -10.67
N ARG A 65 16.81 -42.48 -11.04
CA ARG A 65 15.45 -42.18 -11.44
C ARG A 65 14.65 -41.57 -10.30
N GLN A 66 14.80 -42.11 -9.09
CA GLN A 66 14.16 -41.60 -7.90
C GLN A 66 14.64 -40.15 -7.62
N PHE A 67 15.95 -39.93 -7.62
CA PHE A 67 16.54 -38.60 -7.41
C PHE A 67 16.01 -37.57 -8.42
N MET A 68 15.98 -37.91 -9.72
CA MET A 68 15.45 -37.02 -10.75
C MET A 68 13.95 -36.71 -10.55
N ARG A 69 13.16 -37.73 -10.17
CA ARG A 69 11.75 -37.58 -9.88
C ARG A 69 11.53 -36.60 -8.73
N ASP A 70 12.29 -36.77 -7.64
CA ASP A 70 12.17 -35.90 -6.46
C ASP A 70 12.56 -34.43 -6.79
N LYS A 71 13.61 -34.24 -7.61
CA LYS A 71 14.03 -32.90 -8.06
C LYS A 71 13.00 -32.24 -8.97
N VAL A 72 12.42 -32.96 -9.92
CA VAL A 72 11.37 -32.46 -10.80
C VAL A 72 10.12 -32.12 -9.99
N GLN A 73 9.75 -32.98 -9.04
CA GLN A 73 8.60 -32.71 -8.16
C GLN A 73 8.83 -31.47 -7.29
N SER A 74 10.00 -31.36 -6.67
CA SER A 74 10.36 -30.16 -5.88
C SER A 74 10.33 -28.88 -6.72
N ALA A 75 10.83 -28.93 -7.96
CA ALA A 75 10.79 -27.79 -8.87
C ALA A 75 9.35 -27.41 -9.25
N ARG A 76 8.47 -28.38 -9.51
CA ARG A 76 7.04 -28.14 -9.78
C ARG A 76 6.36 -27.46 -8.60
N THR A 77 6.53 -28.03 -7.41
CA THR A 77 5.96 -27.47 -6.17
C THR A 77 6.45 -26.03 -5.92
N PHE A 78 7.74 -25.77 -6.18
CA PHE A 78 8.29 -24.41 -6.05
C PHE A 78 7.67 -23.42 -7.06
N ILE A 79 7.50 -23.84 -8.32
CA ILE A 79 6.81 -23.03 -9.35
C ILE A 79 5.37 -22.78 -8.94
N GLU A 80 4.65 -23.80 -8.45
CA GLU A 80 3.28 -23.65 -7.97
C GLU A 80 3.16 -22.63 -6.84
N PHE A 81 4.07 -22.64 -5.87
CA PHE A 81 4.08 -21.64 -4.79
C PHE A 81 4.31 -20.22 -5.29
N ILE A 82 5.19 -20.04 -6.29
CA ILE A 82 5.41 -18.71 -6.90
C ILE A 82 4.13 -18.23 -7.60
N VAL A 83 3.51 -19.08 -8.39
CA VAL A 83 2.26 -18.79 -9.10
C VAL A 83 1.13 -18.46 -8.13
N GLN A 84 0.96 -19.26 -7.07
CA GLN A 84 -0.04 -19.01 -6.02
C GLN A 84 0.19 -17.67 -5.31
N ARG A 85 1.45 -17.33 -5.01
CA ARG A 85 1.79 -16.04 -4.43
C ARG A 85 1.40 -14.87 -5.34
N GLU A 86 1.60 -15.00 -6.64
CA GLU A 86 1.20 -13.98 -7.63
C GLU A 86 -0.31 -13.84 -7.71
N ILE A 87 -1.05 -14.96 -7.77
CA ILE A 87 -2.51 -14.99 -7.78
C ILE A 87 -3.08 -14.29 -6.54
N ILE A 88 -2.54 -14.59 -5.36
CA ILE A 88 -2.99 -13.96 -4.11
C ILE A 88 -2.68 -12.46 -4.14
N THR A 89 -1.50 -12.06 -4.59
CA THR A 89 -1.13 -10.63 -4.69
C THR A 89 -2.04 -9.88 -5.64
N GLU A 90 -2.37 -10.46 -6.79
CA GLU A 90 -3.30 -9.88 -7.77
C GLU A 90 -4.71 -9.74 -7.19
N LYS A 91 -5.22 -10.78 -6.51
CA LYS A 91 -6.53 -10.74 -5.83
C LYS A 91 -6.59 -9.64 -4.77
N ILE A 92 -5.53 -9.51 -3.95
CA ILE A 92 -5.42 -8.43 -2.95
C ILE A 92 -5.47 -7.06 -3.63
N ALA A 93 -4.68 -6.86 -4.68
CA ALA A 93 -4.63 -5.58 -5.39
C ALA A 93 -5.97 -5.23 -6.04
N ARG A 94 -6.67 -6.18 -6.67
CA ARG A 94 -8.01 -5.98 -7.23
C ARG A 94 -9.01 -5.58 -6.14
N HIS A 95 -9.01 -6.29 -5.02
CA HIS A 95 -9.90 -5.98 -3.90
C HIS A 95 -9.63 -4.58 -3.32
N ILE A 96 -8.34 -4.19 -3.17
CA ILE A 96 -7.96 -2.83 -2.75
C ILE A 96 -8.53 -1.80 -3.73
N VAL A 97 -8.37 -2.01 -5.03
CA VAL A 97 -8.86 -1.08 -6.07
C VAL A 97 -10.37 -0.94 -6.01
N ASP A 98 -11.10 -2.04 -5.84
CA ASP A 98 -12.56 -2.03 -5.73
C ASP A 98 -13.05 -1.27 -4.49
N CYS A 99 -12.38 -1.43 -3.36
CA CYS A 99 -12.71 -0.71 -2.12
C CYS A 99 -12.32 0.77 -2.16
N GLN A 100 -11.24 1.12 -2.87
CA GLN A 100 -10.62 2.45 -2.86
C GLN A 100 -10.94 3.29 -4.11
N LYS A 101 -12.06 3.03 -4.80
CA LYS A 101 -12.45 3.80 -6.00
C LYS A 101 -12.46 5.31 -5.77
N GLU A 102 -12.97 5.76 -4.63
CA GLU A 102 -13.01 7.17 -4.28
C GLU A 102 -11.61 7.79 -4.10
N PHE A 103 -10.62 7.01 -3.65
CA PHE A 103 -9.24 7.47 -3.61
C PHE A 103 -8.71 7.78 -5.02
N PHE A 104 -9.01 6.97 -6.00
CA PHE A 104 -8.57 7.21 -7.38
C PHE A 104 -9.24 8.44 -7.99
N GLU A 105 -10.46 8.76 -7.59
CA GLU A 105 -11.21 9.94 -8.06
C GLU A 105 -10.85 11.21 -7.28
N LYS A 106 -10.93 11.18 -5.94
CA LYS A 106 -10.81 12.34 -5.05
C LYS A 106 -9.43 12.50 -4.41
N GLY A 107 -8.55 11.49 -4.51
CA GLY A 107 -7.25 11.47 -3.86
C GLY A 107 -7.32 11.03 -2.40
N ILE A 108 -6.39 11.53 -1.58
CA ILE A 108 -6.20 11.11 -0.18
C ILE A 108 -7.46 11.28 0.66
N GLN A 109 -8.28 12.30 0.36
CA GLN A 109 -9.54 12.56 1.06
C GLN A 109 -10.58 11.46 0.85
N GLY A 110 -10.53 10.76 -0.30
CA GLY A 110 -11.38 9.61 -0.63
C GLY A 110 -10.85 8.27 -0.13
N LEU A 111 -9.77 8.26 0.66
CA LEU A 111 -9.19 7.02 1.15
C LEU A 111 -10.07 6.40 2.25
N LYS A 112 -10.64 5.23 1.97
CA LYS A 112 -11.46 4.47 2.92
C LYS A 112 -10.59 3.63 3.84
N ALA A 113 -11.06 3.41 5.06
CA ALA A 113 -10.44 2.47 5.97
C ALA A 113 -10.57 1.04 5.42
N LEU A 114 -9.48 0.30 5.47
CA LEU A 114 -9.43 -1.08 5.02
C LEU A 114 -8.44 -1.86 5.88
N THR A 115 -8.91 -2.92 6.52
CA THR A 115 -8.06 -3.76 7.37
C THR A 115 -7.55 -4.99 6.61
N MET A 116 -6.37 -5.48 6.98
CA MET A 116 -5.84 -6.73 6.39
C MET A 116 -6.71 -7.92 6.71
N THR A 117 -7.38 -7.93 7.87
CA THR A 117 -8.31 -8.99 8.30
C THR A 117 -9.55 -9.04 7.41
N GLU A 118 -10.09 -7.87 7.05
CA GLU A 118 -11.24 -7.77 6.16
C GLU A 118 -10.93 -8.28 4.76
N VAL A 119 -9.80 -7.83 4.19
CA VAL A 119 -9.31 -8.30 2.88
C VAL A 119 -9.06 -9.81 2.91
N ALA A 120 -8.43 -10.33 3.96
CA ALA A 120 -8.17 -11.75 4.14
C ALA A 120 -9.46 -12.58 4.12
N ARG A 121 -10.50 -12.12 4.83
CA ARG A 121 -11.82 -12.76 4.87
C ARG A 121 -12.47 -12.78 3.48
N GLN A 122 -12.42 -11.68 2.73
CA GLN A 122 -13.03 -11.57 1.40
C GLN A 122 -12.34 -12.47 0.36
N ILE A 123 -11.02 -12.61 0.46
CA ILE A 123 -10.23 -13.40 -0.50
C ILE A 123 -10.14 -14.88 -0.09
N GLY A 124 -10.52 -15.22 1.15
CA GLY A 124 -10.45 -16.58 1.68
C GLY A 124 -9.04 -17.02 2.04
N VAL A 125 -8.22 -16.12 2.62
CA VAL A 125 -6.84 -16.42 3.05
C VAL A 125 -6.62 -15.94 4.49
N ASP A 126 -5.51 -16.38 5.08
CA ASP A 126 -5.11 -15.93 6.41
C ASP A 126 -4.59 -14.47 6.39
N PRO A 127 -4.88 -13.63 7.40
CA PRO A 127 -4.38 -12.25 7.49
C PRO A 127 -2.86 -12.14 7.43
N ALA A 128 -2.11 -13.11 7.96
CA ALA A 128 -0.66 -13.16 7.84
C ALA A 128 -0.21 -13.33 6.39
N THR A 129 -0.98 -14.04 5.57
CA THR A 129 -0.72 -14.19 4.13
C THR A 129 -0.89 -12.86 3.42
N VAL A 130 -1.95 -12.07 3.73
CA VAL A 130 -2.13 -10.72 3.19
C VAL A 130 -0.97 -9.82 3.59
N SER A 131 -0.60 -9.81 4.88
CA SER A 131 0.52 -9.01 5.40
C SER A 131 1.84 -9.33 4.69
N ARG A 132 2.15 -10.63 4.46
CA ARG A 132 3.36 -11.05 3.72
C ARG A 132 3.28 -10.65 2.25
N ALA A 133 2.11 -10.74 1.62
CA ALA A 133 1.92 -10.40 0.21
C ALA A 133 2.09 -8.91 -0.08
N VAL A 134 1.69 -8.02 0.83
CA VAL A 134 1.77 -6.56 0.64
C VAL A 134 3.12 -5.97 1.08
N ARG A 135 3.92 -6.70 1.86
CA ARG A 135 5.18 -6.21 2.38
C ARG A 135 6.17 -5.90 1.25
N GLY A 136 6.69 -4.66 1.24
CA GLY A 136 7.71 -4.20 0.29
C GLY A 136 7.25 -4.15 -1.17
N ARG A 137 5.94 -4.22 -1.43
CA ARG A 137 5.38 -4.10 -2.77
C ARG A 137 4.79 -2.74 -3.02
N TYR A 138 4.95 -2.27 -4.24
CA TYR A 138 4.49 -0.96 -4.69
C TYR A 138 3.52 -1.11 -5.85
N VAL A 139 2.55 -0.22 -5.88
CA VAL A 139 1.56 -0.11 -6.96
C VAL A 139 1.68 1.26 -7.62
N GLN A 140 1.76 1.25 -8.93
CA GLN A 140 1.65 2.44 -9.76
C GLN A 140 0.17 2.68 -10.04
N THR A 141 -0.29 3.87 -9.77
CA THR A 141 -1.66 4.33 -9.99
C THR A 141 -1.66 5.59 -10.84
N PRO A 142 -2.80 6.03 -11.40
CA PRO A 142 -2.88 7.32 -12.10
C PRO A 142 -2.47 8.53 -11.23
N ARG A 143 -2.50 8.38 -9.90
CA ARG A 143 -2.12 9.41 -8.93
C ARG A 143 -0.69 9.32 -8.41
N GLY A 144 0.08 8.32 -8.87
CA GLY A 144 1.47 8.12 -8.45
C GLY A 144 1.74 6.70 -7.93
N ILE A 145 2.95 6.51 -7.41
CA ILE A 145 3.41 5.22 -6.88
C ILE A 145 3.19 5.20 -5.37
N PHE A 146 2.48 4.18 -4.89
CA PHE A 146 2.20 3.97 -3.47
C PHE A 146 2.65 2.59 -3.02
N ALA A 147 3.09 2.47 -1.76
CA ALA A 147 3.26 1.15 -1.16
C ALA A 147 1.88 0.50 -0.98
N LEU A 148 1.72 -0.80 -1.28
CA LEU A 148 0.43 -1.48 -1.07
C LEU A 148 -0.06 -1.37 0.38
N ARG A 149 0.86 -1.32 1.33
CA ARG A 149 0.53 -1.15 2.75
C ARG A 149 -0.15 0.18 3.06
N TYR A 150 0.04 1.20 2.23
CA TYR A 150 -0.59 2.52 2.39
C TYR A 150 -2.12 2.47 2.41
N PHE A 151 -2.71 1.54 1.67
CA PHE A 151 -4.16 1.39 1.58
C PHE A 151 -4.79 0.67 2.78
N PHE A 152 -3.96 0.16 3.69
CA PHE A 152 -4.42 -0.51 4.90
C PHE A 152 -4.29 0.43 6.09
N SER A 153 -5.39 0.79 6.69
CA SER A 153 -5.44 1.63 7.90
C SER A 153 -6.67 1.25 8.72
N GLU A 154 -6.54 1.40 10.03
CA GLU A 154 -7.70 1.35 10.91
C GLU A 154 -8.55 2.61 10.66
N GLY A 155 -9.84 2.42 10.53
CA GLY A 155 -10.79 3.51 10.32
C GLY A 155 -11.18 4.19 11.62
N LEU A 156 -11.62 5.44 11.48
CA LEU A 156 -12.30 6.18 12.54
C LEU A 156 -13.78 6.28 12.18
N PRO A 157 -14.70 6.13 13.14
CA PRO A 157 -16.12 6.15 12.88
C PRO A 157 -16.55 7.48 12.23
N SER A 158 -17.28 7.40 11.12
CA SER A 158 -17.86 8.52 10.40
C SER A 158 -19.38 8.49 10.56
N ASN A 159 -20.00 9.64 10.80
CA ASN A 159 -21.46 9.79 10.94
C ASN A 159 -22.18 10.04 9.61
N HIS A 160 -21.50 9.93 8.46
CA HIS A 160 -22.17 10.09 7.16
C HIS A 160 -23.05 8.88 6.84
N SER A 161 -24.20 9.13 6.24
CA SER A 161 -25.22 8.14 5.84
C SER A 161 -24.73 7.08 4.84
N GLY A 162 -23.46 7.09 4.46
CA GLY A 162 -22.77 6.10 3.64
C GLY A 162 -21.86 5.16 4.42
N GLY A 163 -21.83 5.24 5.77
CA GLY A 163 -21.26 4.22 6.67
C GLY A 163 -19.78 3.86 6.51
N GLY A 164 -18.98 4.62 5.76
CA GLY A 164 -17.56 4.32 5.57
C GLY A 164 -16.69 4.89 6.69
N GLU A 165 -15.78 4.09 7.24
CA GLU A 165 -14.73 4.56 8.12
C GLU A 165 -13.70 5.37 7.33
N VAL A 166 -13.31 6.54 7.84
CA VAL A 166 -12.26 7.38 7.21
C VAL A 166 -10.89 6.86 7.63
N ALA A 167 -10.03 6.61 6.66
CA ALA A 167 -8.66 6.22 6.92
C ALA A 167 -7.89 7.29 7.70
N SER A 168 -7.00 6.88 8.57
CA SER A 168 -6.19 7.80 9.38
C SER A 168 -5.37 8.80 8.55
N GLU A 169 -4.95 8.41 7.36
CA GLU A 169 -4.24 9.29 6.40
C GLU A 169 -5.18 10.33 5.77
N GLY A 170 -6.40 9.96 5.43
CA GLY A 170 -7.43 10.89 4.95
C GLY A 170 -7.72 11.98 5.99
N LEU A 171 -7.86 11.59 7.27
CA LEU A 171 -8.08 12.53 8.35
C LEU A 171 -6.88 13.48 8.56
N ARG A 172 -5.64 13.00 8.45
CA ARG A 172 -4.45 13.84 8.51
C ARG A 172 -4.42 14.87 7.38
N ALA A 173 -4.78 14.44 6.16
CA ALA A 173 -4.86 15.33 5.01
C ALA A 173 -5.91 16.42 5.23
N MET A 174 -7.11 16.07 5.74
CA MET A 174 -8.16 17.03 6.07
C MET A 174 -7.73 18.04 7.14
N ILE A 175 -7.12 17.57 8.23
CA ILE A 175 -6.60 18.44 9.30
C ILE A 175 -5.54 19.40 8.75
N ARG A 176 -4.63 18.93 7.89
CA ARG A 176 -3.60 19.77 7.27
C ARG A 176 -4.23 20.83 6.39
N GLU A 177 -5.15 20.47 5.53
CA GLU A 177 -5.85 21.39 4.64
C GLU A 177 -6.61 22.49 5.40
N MET A 178 -7.28 22.12 6.52
CA MET A 178 -7.95 23.10 7.38
C MET A 178 -6.98 24.09 8.02
N ILE A 179 -5.81 23.61 8.44
CA ILE A 179 -4.76 24.44 9.04
C ILE A 179 -4.09 25.33 7.98
N ASP A 180 -3.87 24.81 6.77
CA ASP A 180 -3.27 25.58 5.67
C ASP A 180 -4.20 26.72 5.19
N LYS A 181 -5.53 26.53 5.29
CA LYS A 181 -6.56 27.50 4.93
C LYS A 181 -7.01 28.40 6.09
N GLU A 182 -6.50 28.19 7.32
CA GLU A 182 -6.93 28.98 8.49
C GLU A 182 -6.48 30.44 8.42
N ASP A 183 -7.24 31.32 9.07
CA ASP A 183 -6.78 32.69 9.31
C ASP A 183 -5.68 32.70 10.39
N LYS A 184 -4.47 33.08 9.98
CA LYS A 184 -3.30 33.13 10.85
C LYS A 184 -3.41 34.17 11.98
N ARG A 185 -4.34 35.13 11.91
CA ARG A 185 -4.63 36.05 13.00
C ARG A 185 -5.49 35.39 14.09
N ASN A 186 -6.34 34.42 13.66
CA ASN A 186 -7.21 33.68 14.57
C ASN A 186 -7.15 32.15 14.26
N PRO A 187 -6.02 31.48 14.53
CA PRO A 187 -5.83 30.10 14.17
C PRO A 187 -6.76 29.16 14.93
N LEU A 188 -7.22 28.11 14.25
CA LEU A 188 -8.15 27.12 14.76
C LEU A 188 -7.52 26.29 15.90
N ASP A 189 -8.18 26.18 17.04
CA ASP A 189 -7.77 25.26 18.09
C ASP A 189 -8.14 23.79 17.73
N ASP A 190 -7.57 22.83 18.43
CA ASP A 190 -7.83 21.41 18.18
C ASP A 190 -9.31 21.02 18.37
N GLY A 191 -10.06 21.79 19.17
CA GLY A 191 -11.49 21.61 19.38
C GLY A 191 -12.32 22.21 18.24
N ALA A 192 -11.91 23.36 17.70
CA ALA A 192 -12.55 23.97 16.54
C ALA A 192 -12.38 23.07 15.30
N ILE A 193 -11.18 22.53 15.08
CA ILE A 193 -10.91 21.57 14.01
C ILE A 193 -11.82 20.35 14.15
N ALA A 194 -11.95 19.77 15.35
CA ALA A 194 -12.83 18.62 15.58
C ALA A 194 -14.31 18.94 15.27
N ARG A 195 -14.79 20.14 15.61
CA ARG A 195 -16.16 20.60 15.29
C ARG A 195 -16.37 20.80 13.78
N LEU A 196 -15.40 21.39 13.08
CA LEU A 196 -15.44 21.56 11.63
C LEU A 196 -15.42 20.22 10.89
N LEU A 197 -14.58 19.26 11.31
CA LEU A 197 -14.56 17.91 10.76
C LEU A 197 -15.92 17.23 10.90
N LEU A 198 -16.61 17.42 12.03
CA LEU A 198 -17.94 16.87 12.22
C LEU A 198 -18.98 17.59 11.34
N LYS A 199 -18.90 18.92 11.23
CA LYS A 199 -19.87 19.73 10.48
C LYS A 199 -19.74 19.56 8.98
N ASP A 200 -18.52 19.66 8.47
CA ASP A 200 -18.26 19.76 7.01
C ASP A 200 -18.03 18.38 6.37
N GLN A 201 -17.46 17.45 7.12
CA GLN A 201 -17.07 16.12 6.63
C GLN A 201 -17.84 14.98 7.33
N GLY A 202 -18.67 15.29 8.37
CA GLY A 202 -19.41 14.32 9.17
C GLY A 202 -18.52 13.34 9.95
N VAL A 203 -17.24 13.63 10.08
CA VAL A 203 -16.27 12.77 10.76
C VAL A 203 -16.20 13.14 12.24
N LYS A 204 -16.66 12.24 13.12
CA LYS A 204 -16.61 12.45 14.57
C LYS A 204 -15.22 12.10 15.11
N VAL A 205 -14.46 13.11 15.51
CA VAL A 205 -13.10 12.96 16.03
C VAL A 205 -12.98 13.63 17.39
N ALA A 206 -12.32 12.97 18.34
CA ALA A 206 -12.03 13.59 19.63
C ALA A 206 -10.92 14.65 19.48
N ARG A 207 -11.00 15.74 20.28
CA ARG A 207 -9.95 16.78 20.36
C ARG A 207 -8.56 16.19 20.61
N ARG A 208 -8.46 15.13 21.43
CA ARG A 208 -7.19 14.43 21.71
C ARG A 208 -6.59 13.83 20.45
N THR A 209 -7.40 13.21 19.59
CA THR A 209 -6.97 12.59 18.33
C THR A 209 -6.48 13.65 17.34
N VAL A 210 -7.18 14.79 17.24
CA VAL A 210 -6.74 15.93 16.41
C VAL A 210 -5.38 16.43 16.88
N ARG A 211 -5.20 16.62 18.20
CA ARG A 211 -3.92 17.01 18.79
C ARG A 211 -2.81 16.01 18.47
N GLU A 212 -3.07 14.70 18.59
CA GLU A 212 -2.11 13.65 18.31
C GLU A 212 -1.66 13.68 16.84
N TYR A 213 -2.60 13.77 15.89
CA TYR A 213 -2.28 13.85 14.48
C TYR A 213 -1.52 15.12 14.11
N ARG A 214 -1.95 16.27 14.65
CA ARG A 214 -1.24 17.53 14.45
C ARG A 214 0.21 17.44 14.95
N THR A 215 0.43 16.86 16.12
CA THR A 215 1.76 16.68 16.68
C THR A 215 2.62 15.73 15.84
N LYS A 216 2.03 14.62 15.34
CA LYS A 216 2.72 13.70 14.43
C LYS A 216 3.12 14.35 13.09
N MET A 217 2.35 15.36 12.65
CA MET A 217 2.66 16.16 11.47
C MET A 217 3.62 17.33 11.74
N THR A 218 4.16 17.45 12.98
CA THR A 218 5.03 18.54 13.42
C THR A 218 4.43 19.94 13.30
N ILE A 219 3.10 20.04 13.33
CA ILE A 219 2.37 21.31 13.28
C ILE A 219 2.20 21.88 14.69
N GLY A 220 2.53 23.16 14.89
CA GLY A 220 2.43 23.86 16.17
C GLY A 220 1.00 24.05 16.68
N LYS A 221 0.83 24.35 17.98
CA LYS A 221 -0.49 24.73 18.57
C LYS A 221 -1.03 26.01 17.91
N ALA A 222 -2.34 26.28 18.06
CA ALA A 222 -2.95 27.53 17.61
C ALA A 222 -2.17 28.78 18.06
N SER A 223 -1.76 28.83 19.36
CA SER A 223 -0.94 29.92 19.89
C SER A 223 0.45 30.10 19.26
N GLN A 224 1.03 29.02 18.70
CA GLN A 224 2.32 29.04 18.02
C GLN A 224 2.20 29.39 16.52
N ARG A 225 1.01 29.20 15.96
CA ARG A 225 0.70 29.52 14.55
C ARG A 225 0.14 30.92 14.38
N LYS A 226 -0.21 31.59 15.49
CA LYS A 226 -0.73 32.96 15.46
C LYS A 226 0.34 33.93 14.98
N LEU A 227 0.02 34.69 13.94
CA LEU A 227 0.79 35.83 13.49
C LEU A 227 0.22 37.09 14.14
N PHE A 228 1.08 37.93 14.68
CA PHE A 228 0.75 39.23 15.28
C PHE A 228 0.63 40.29 14.20
#